data_553a8a197ed96db187438ae07215e990
#
_entry.id   553a8a197ed96db187438ae07215e990
#
_cell.length_a   1.000
_cell.length_b   1.000
_cell.length_c   1.000
_cell.angle_alpha   90.00
_cell.angle_beta   90.00
_cell.angle_gamma   90.00
#
_symmetry.space_group_name_H-M   'P 1'
#
loop_
_entity.id
_entity.type
_entity.pdbx_description
1 polymer ?
#
loop_
_entity_poly.entity_id
_entity_poly.type
_entity_poly.pdbx_seq_one_letter_code
_entity_poly.pdbx_strand_id
1 'polypeptide(L)'
;ARAADGAAARGGINGASSAQHLAAAGYSVLLVDKGDFGSGSSGRSSRLLHCGLRYLAPGRSLFDFVRHPSRLAAALRMARKGMEARAEFVGTSAEQAPAMRFCFPIFKGGPYRGWQIDLAFRLLDRLGPGGLPLDYERVPAEAALRMPLLRWIRDPQSLESVAMYRE
;
A
#
# COMPACT_ATOMS: atom_id res chain seq x y z
N ALA A 1 23.04 -11.27 -31.67
CA ALA A 1 22.49 -10.17 -30.87
C ALA A 1 21.16 -9.78 -31.51
N ARG A 2 20.02 -10.08 -30.86
CA ARG A 2 18.73 -9.53 -31.26
C ARG A 2 18.74 -8.04 -31.00
N ALA A 3 18.29 -7.24 -31.96
CA ALA A 3 18.09 -5.83 -31.78
C ALA A 3 17.14 -5.59 -30.60
N ALA A 4 17.33 -4.48 -29.87
CA ALA A 4 16.50 -4.14 -28.73
C ALA A 4 15.03 -4.05 -29.17
N ASP A 5 14.23 -5.05 -28.83
CA ASP A 5 12.82 -5.13 -29.23
C ASP A 5 11.90 -4.30 -28.30
N GLY A 6 12.46 -3.61 -27.31
CA GLY A 6 11.72 -2.77 -26.39
C GLY A 6 12.56 -1.64 -25.78
N ALA A 7 12.13 -0.42 -25.96
CA ALA A 7 12.67 0.75 -25.27
C ALA A 7 11.68 1.19 -24.19
N ALA A 8 12.06 1.10 -22.91
CA ALA A 8 11.31 1.73 -21.83
C ALA A 8 11.80 3.17 -21.68
N ALA A 9 11.03 4.14 -22.13
CA ALA A 9 11.32 5.55 -21.92
C ALA A 9 10.91 5.97 -20.50
N ARG A 10 11.78 6.61 -19.74
CA ARG A 10 11.65 7.15 -18.38
C ARG A 10 12.17 6.20 -17.28
N GLY A 11 13.28 6.59 -16.67
CA GLY A 11 13.95 5.90 -15.56
C GLY A 11 13.31 6.10 -14.20
N GLY A 12 11.99 6.28 -14.10
CA GLY A 12 11.22 6.20 -12.87
C GLY A 12 10.79 4.76 -12.57
N ILE A 13 10.08 4.53 -11.45
CA ILE A 13 9.70 3.20 -10.98
C ILE A 13 8.93 2.38 -12.03
N ASN A 14 8.01 3.00 -12.76
CA ASN A 14 7.23 2.30 -13.80
C ASN A 14 8.11 1.86 -14.98
N GLY A 15 9.02 2.71 -15.43
CA GLY A 15 9.95 2.36 -16.50
C GLY A 15 10.96 1.29 -16.09
N ALA A 16 11.49 1.39 -14.87
CA ALA A 16 12.39 0.39 -14.30
C ALA A 16 11.68 -0.98 -14.16
N SER A 17 10.47 -1.01 -13.63
CA SER A 17 9.66 -2.24 -13.52
C SER A 17 9.36 -2.83 -14.90
N SER A 18 8.95 -2.01 -15.88
CA SER A 18 8.72 -2.49 -17.24
C SER A 18 9.98 -3.07 -17.87
N ALA A 19 11.12 -2.41 -17.69
CA ALA A 19 12.41 -2.88 -18.17
C ALA A 19 12.80 -4.21 -17.56
N GLN A 20 12.60 -4.37 -16.26
CA GLN A 20 12.86 -5.62 -15.52
C GLN A 20 12.01 -6.78 -16.06
N HIS A 21 10.70 -6.58 -16.23
CA HIS A 21 9.81 -7.61 -16.74
C HIS A 21 10.14 -8.00 -18.19
N LEU A 22 10.45 -7.02 -19.04
CA LEU A 22 10.88 -7.30 -20.41
C LEU A 22 12.19 -8.07 -20.47
N ALA A 23 13.18 -7.67 -19.66
CA ALA A 23 14.45 -8.38 -19.57
C ALA A 23 14.26 -9.83 -19.05
N ALA A 24 13.42 -10.02 -18.05
CA ALA A 24 13.06 -11.35 -17.53
C ALA A 24 12.36 -12.22 -18.58
N ALA A 25 11.61 -11.61 -19.52
CA ALA A 25 10.99 -12.29 -20.65
C ALA A 25 11.97 -12.54 -21.81
N GLY A 26 13.26 -12.20 -21.66
CA GLY A 26 14.30 -12.47 -22.65
C GLY A 26 14.49 -11.39 -23.71
N TYR A 27 13.87 -10.22 -23.57
CA TYR A 27 14.08 -9.08 -24.46
C TYR A 27 15.36 -8.32 -24.12
N SER A 28 16.03 -7.77 -25.12
CA SER A 28 17.07 -6.77 -24.92
C SER A 28 16.43 -5.43 -24.65
N VAL A 29 16.69 -4.83 -23.47
CA VAL A 29 16.04 -3.61 -23.03
C VAL A 29 17.05 -2.50 -22.86
N LEU A 30 16.73 -1.31 -23.41
CA LEU A 30 17.44 -0.06 -23.18
C LEU A 30 16.55 0.89 -22.38
N LEU A 31 16.99 1.22 -21.15
CA LEU A 31 16.33 2.22 -20.32
C LEU A 31 17.01 3.58 -20.50
N VAL A 32 16.24 4.58 -20.92
CA VAL A 32 16.74 5.95 -21.12
C VAL A 32 15.91 6.97 -20.35
N ASP A 33 16.56 7.98 -19.80
CA ASP A 33 15.89 9.12 -19.19
C ASP A 33 16.55 10.43 -19.70
N LYS A 34 15.80 11.52 -19.66
CA LYS A 34 16.31 12.85 -20.02
C LYS A 34 17.21 13.47 -18.94
N GLY A 35 17.24 12.91 -17.76
CA GLY A 35 18.03 13.33 -16.60
C GLY A 35 18.42 12.13 -15.76
N ASP A 36 18.67 12.32 -14.47
CA ASP A 36 19.02 11.23 -13.57
C ASP A 36 17.85 10.27 -13.36
N PHE A 37 18.14 8.99 -13.25
CA PHE A 37 17.14 7.97 -12.94
C PHE A 37 16.46 8.27 -11.60
N GLY A 38 15.13 8.17 -11.60
CA GLY A 38 14.35 8.45 -10.41
C GLY A 38 14.21 9.93 -10.02
N SER A 39 14.77 10.87 -10.75
CA SER A 39 14.76 12.30 -10.42
C SER A 39 13.36 12.96 -10.39
N GLY A 40 12.35 12.30 -10.95
CA GLY A 40 10.96 12.73 -10.95
C GLY A 40 10.19 12.32 -9.68
N SER A 41 8.92 11.95 -9.85
CA SER A 41 8.00 11.53 -8.77
C SER A 41 8.51 10.33 -7.98
N SER A 42 9.22 9.40 -8.60
CA SER A 42 9.74 8.22 -7.94
C SER A 42 10.78 8.54 -6.85
N GLY A 43 11.65 9.50 -7.09
CA GLY A 43 12.63 9.95 -6.09
C GLY A 43 12.04 10.83 -4.99
N ARG A 44 10.86 11.42 -5.23
CA ARG A 44 10.14 12.31 -4.30
C ARG A 44 8.98 11.62 -3.58
N SER A 45 8.81 10.31 -3.75
CA SER A 45 7.80 9.52 -3.05
C SER A 45 8.29 9.12 -1.66
N SER A 46 7.36 8.70 -0.80
CA SER A 46 7.68 8.12 0.51
C SER A 46 8.44 6.79 0.41
N ARG A 47 8.46 6.18 -0.77
CA ARG A 47 9.01 4.84 -1.04
C ARG A 47 8.39 3.74 -0.17
N LEU A 48 7.18 3.98 0.31
CA LEU A 48 6.42 3.02 1.11
C LEU A 48 5.49 2.23 0.18
N LEU A 49 5.45 0.93 0.38
CA LEU A 49 4.40 0.08 -0.19
C LEU A 49 3.11 0.29 0.61
N HIS A 50 1.99 0.10 -0.05
CA HIS A 50 0.68 0.22 0.60
C HIS A 50 -0.18 -0.99 0.26
N CYS A 51 -0.71 -1.67 1.28
CA CYS A 51 -1.56 -2.87 1.19
C CYS A 51 -2.89 -2.66 0.44
N GLY A 52 -3.17 -1.48 -0.04
CA GLY A 52 -4.43 -1.19 -0.73
C GLY A 52 -5.58 -0.77 0.19
N LEU A 53 -5.35 -0.53 1.48
CA LEU A 53 -6.35 -0.03 2.43
C LEU A 53 -7.09 1.21 1.89
N ARG A 54 -6.38 2.11 1.21
CA ARG A 54 -6.97 3.31 0.60
C ARG A 54 -8.11 3.03 -0.38
N TYR A 55 -8.15 1.86 -1.00
CA TYR A 55 -9.24 1.48 -1.91
C TYR A 55 -10.50 1.08 -1.16
N LEU A 56 -10.35 0.50 0.03
CA LEU A 56 -11.45 0.10 0.90
C LEU A 56 -11.86 1.22 1.86
N ALA A 57 -10.98 2.19 2.08
CA ALA A 57 -11.19 3.34 2.96
C ALA A 57 -10.96 4.66 2.20
N PRO A 58 -11.81 5.04 1.24
CA PRO A 58 -11.59 6.17 0.35
C PRO A 58 -11.82 7.57 0.99
N GLY A 59 -11.91 7.66 2.32
CA GLY A 59 -12.20 8.93 3.03
C GLY A 59 -13.67 9.35 3.02
N ARG A 60 -14.55 8.47 2.51
CA ARG A 60 -16.01 8.67 2.45
C ARG A 60 -16.71 7.57 3.22
N SER A 61 -18.01 7.76 3.49
CA SER A 61 -18.82 6.75 4.19
C SER A 61 -18.85 5.43 3.43
N LEU A 62 -18.76 4.30 4.14
CA LEU A 62 -18.93 2.96 3.55
C LEU A 62 -20.34 2.76 2.95
N PHE A 63 -21.32 3.56 3.33
CA PHE A 63 -22.64 3.56 2.70
C PHE A 63 -22.60 3.91 1.21
N ASP A 64 -21.54 4.59 0.76
CA ASP A 64 -21.33 4.87 -0.67
C ASP A 64 -21.16 3.57 -1.48
N PHE A 65 -20.59 2.54 -0.89
CA PHE A 65 -20.46 1.21 -1.52
C PHE A 65 -21.80 0.47 -1.62
N VAL A 66 -22.70 0.67 -0.67
CA VAL A 66 -24.05 0.08 -0.73
C VAL A 66 -24.86 0.71 -1.87
N ARG A 67 -24.74 2.02 -2.04
CA ARG A 67 -25.39 2.75 -3.14
C ARG A 67 -24.79 2.47 -4.51
N HIS A 68 -23.51 2.14 -4.56
CA HIS A 68 -22.75 1.93 -5.80
C HIS A 68 -21.98 0.61 -5.78
N PRO A 69 -22.64 -0.54 -5.97
CA PRO A 69 -21.98 -1.85 -5.90
C PRO A 69 -20.86 -2.04 -6.93
N SER A 70 -20.95 -1.36 -8.07
CA SER A 70 -19.88 -1.36 -9.07
C SER A 70 -18.58 -0.72 -8.57
N ARG A 71 -18.68 0.31 -7.70
CA ARG A 71 -17.52 0.92 -7.05
C ARG A 71 -16.89 -0.01 -6.03
N LEU A 72 -17.71 -0.75 -5.28
CA LEU A 72 -17.22 -1.78 -4.37
C LEU A 72 -16.44 -2.85 -5.13
N ALA A 73 -17.01 -3.38 -6.22
CA ALA A 73 -16.35 -4.38 -7.05
C ALA A 73 -15.02 -3.87 -7.64
N ALA A 74 -14.97 -2.60 -8.05
CA ALA A 74 -13.73 -1.97 -8.52
C ALA A 74 -12.72 -1.82 -7.38
N ALA A 75 -13.15 -1.38 -6.19
CA ALA A 75 -12.30 -1.25 -5.01
C ALA A 75 -11.68 -2.58 -4.59
N LEU A 76 -12.48 -3.66 -4.56
CA LEU A 76 -12.02 -5.01 -4.25
C LEU A 76 -10.99 -5.52 -5.27
N ARG A 77 -11.25 -5.31 -6.57
CA ARG A 77 -10.27 -5.68 -7.61
C ARG A 77 -8.95 -4.92 -7.45
N MET A 78 -9.01 -3.63 -7.14
CA MET A 78 -7.81 -2.83 -6.95
C MET A 78 -7.06 -3.20 -5.66
N ALA A 79 -7.79 -3.46 -4.57
CA ALA A 79 -7.21 -3.95 -3.33
C ALA A 79 -6.50 -5.29 -3.54
N ARG A 80 -7.15 -6.23 -4.23
CA ARG A 80 -6.54 -7.53 -4.59
C ARG A 80 -5.26 -7.37 -5.40
N LYS A 81 -5.30 -6.57 -6.46
CA LYS A 81 -4.11 -6.28 -7.28
C LYS A 81 -2.98 -5.64 -6.45
N GLY A 82 -3.33 -4.75 -5.52
CA GLY A 82 -2.36 -4.15 -4.60
C GLY A 82 -1.70 -5.18 -3.69
N MET A 83 -2.46 -6.14 -3.16
CA MET A 83 -1.94 -7.23 -2.33
C MET A 83 -1.10 -8.23 -3.15
N GLU A 84 -1.50 -8.55 -4.37
CA GLU A 84 -0.73 -9.40 -5.30
C GLU A 84 0.61 -8.74 -5.65
N ALA A 85 0.60 -7.45 -6.03
CA ALA A 85 1.82 -6.70 -6.33
C ALA A 85 2.75 -6.55 -5.11
N ARG A 86 2.17 -6.37 -3.90
CA ARG A 86 2.94 -6.37 -2.66
C ARG A 86 3.65 -7.71 -2.45
N ALA A 87 2.95 -8.81 -2.62
CA ALA A 87 3.51 -10.14 -2.43
C ALA A 87 4.63 -10.43 -3.44
N GLU A 88 4.43 -10.09 -4.70
CA GLU A 88 5.44 -10.21 -5.75
C GLU A 88 6.68 -9.37 -5.42
N PHE A 89 6.48 -8.11 -5.04
CA PHE A 89 7.59 -7.21 -4.73
C PHE A 89 8.38 -7.67 -3.50
N VAL A 90 7.70 -8.05 -2.41
CA VAL A 90 8.37 -8.56 -1.20
C VAL A 90 9.08 -9.88 -1.49
N GLY A 91 8.48 -10.76 -2.31
CA GLY A 91 9.09 -12.03 -2.71
C GLY A 91 10.36 -11.88 -3.56
N THR A 92 10.43 -10.83 -4.38
CA THR A 92 11.57 -10.59 -5.30
C THR A 92 12.60 -9.60 -4.74
N SER A 93 12.23 -8.78 -3.76
CA SER A 93 13.04 -7.64 -3.29
C SER A 93 13.05 -7.52 -1.76
N ALA A 94 12.99 -8.64 -1.05
CA ALA A 94 12.89 -8.67 0.42
C ALA A 94 14.03 -7.91 1.12
N GLU A 95 15.24 -7.95 0.57
CA GLU A 95 16.38 -7.25 1.14
C GLU A 95 16.28 -5.72 0.98
N GLN A 96 15.66 -5.24 -0.10
CA GLN A 96 15.50 -3.82 -0.39
C GLN A 96 14.22 -3.23 0.21
N ALA A 97 13.29 -4.07 0.66
CA ALA A 97 11.99 -3.68 1.21
C ALA A 97 11.78 -4.28 2.62
N PRO A 98 12.49 -3.78 3.63
CA PRO A 98 12.29 -4.24 5.00
C PRO A 98 10.87 -3.91 5.44
N ALA A 99 10.21 -4.90 6.04
CA ALA A 99 8.85 -4.71 6.54
C ALA A 99 8.83 -3.70 7.69
N MET A 100 7.90 -2.74 7.61
CA MET A 100 7.72 -1.70 8.61
C MET A 100 6.36 -1.81 9.30
N ARG A 101 6.29 -1.42 10.55
CA ARG A 101 5.02 -1.25 11.25
C ARG A 101 4.43 0.13 10.99
N PHE A 102 3.17 0.15 10.58
CA PHE A 102 2.39 1.35 10.37
C PHE A 102 1.36 1.53 11.47
N CYS A 103 1.10 2.78 11.81
CA CYS A 103 0.09 3.18 12.77
C CYS A 103 -0.94 4.07 12.06
N PHE A 104 -2.19 3.64 12.05
CA PHE A 104 -3.31 4.41 11.52
C PHE A 104 -4.23 4.83 12.68
N PRO A 105 -4.20 6.09 13.13
CA PRO A 105 -5.02 6.56 14.21
C PRO A 105 -6.49 6.67 13.77
N ILE A 106 -7.40 6.18 14.60
CA ILE A 106 -8.84 6.21 14.41
C ILE A 106 -9.42 7.16 15.46
N PHE A 107 -10.07 8.22 15.02
CA PHE A 107 -10.62 9.26 15.88
C PHE A 107 -12.13 9.12 16.04
N LYS A 108 -12.64 9.44 17.24
CA LYS A 108 -14.08 9.57 17.51
C LYS A 108 -14.66 10.66 16.61
N GLY A 109 -15.76 10.35 15.93
CA GLY A 109 -16.36 11.28 14.96
C GLY A 109 -15.62 11.36 13.61
N GLY A 110 -14.54 10.61 13.42
CA GLY A 110 -13.83 10.49 12.15
C GLY A 110 -14.65 9.77 11.07
N PRO A 111 -14.12 9.70 9.84
CA PRO A 111 -14.83 9.10 8.69
C PRO A 111 -15.02 7.59 8.84
N TYR A 112 -14.26 6.93 9.70
CA TYR A 112 -14.33 5.49 9.94
C TYR A 112 -14.41 5.18 11.42
N ARG A 113 -15.20 4.16 11.76
CA ARG A 113 -15.22 3.53 13.06
C ARG A 113 -14.20 2.38 13.13
N GLY A 114 -13.72 2.03 14.32
CA GLY A 114 -12.74 0.97 14.49
C GLY A 114 -13.15 -0.35 13.84
N TRP A 115 -14.42 -0.79 14.00
CA TRP A 115 -14.91 -2.03 13.39
C TRP A 115 -14.87 -2.03 11.84
N GLN A 116 -15.00 -0.87 11.21
CA GLN A 116 -14.91 -0.75 9.75
C GLN A 116 -13.48 -0.98 9.28
N ILE A 117 -12.52 -0.49 10.02
CA ILE A 117 -11.10 -0.71 9.76
C ILE A 117 -10.74 -2.18 10.02
N ASP A 118 -11.26 -2.79 11.11
CA ASP A 118 -11.10 -4.23 11.36
C ASP A 118 -11.59 -5.07 10.17
N LEU A 119 -12.77 -4.74 9.66
CA LEU A 119 -13.35 -5.43 8.51
C LEU A 119 -12.48 -5.26 7.24
N ALA A 120 -11.99 -4.05 7.01
CA ALA A 120 -11.15 -3.75 5.85
C ALA A 120 -9.84 -4.55 5.89
N PHE A 121 -9.16 -4.64 7.04
CA PHE A 121 -7.93 -5.42 7.17
C PHE A 121 -8.17 -6.92 7.04
N ARG A 122 -9.23 -7.45 7.66
CA ARG A 122 -9.61 -8.87 7.46
C ARG A 122 -9.91 -9.21 6.00
N LEU A 123 -10.50 -8.27 5.29
CA LEU A 123 -10.78 -8.44 3.86
C LEU A 123 -9.49 -8.38 3.03
N LEU A 124 -8.57 -7.46 3.35
CA LEU A 124 -7.27 -7.37 2.69
C LEU A 124 -6.46 -8.65 2.86
N ASP A 125 -6.38 -9.19 4.07
CA ASP A 125 -5.68 -10.46 4.33
C ASP A 125 -6.26 -11.63 3.51
N ARG A 126 -7.59 -11.64 3.32
CA ARG A 126 -8.24 -12.67 2.48
C ARG A 126 -8.07 -12.46 0.97
N LEU A 127 -7.89 -11.21 0.55
CA LEU A 127 -7.69 -10.87 -0.87
C LEU A 127 -6.25 -11.08 -1.31
N GLY A 128 -5.30 -11.04 -0.36
CA GLY A 128 -3.90 -11.27 -0.63
C GLY A 128 -3.58 -12.74 -0.90
N PRO A 129 -2.52 -13.02 -1.67
CA PRO A 129 -1.97 -14.36 -1.74
C PRO A 129 -1.47 -14.77 -0.35
N GLY A 130 -1.76 -15.99 0.08
CA GLY A 130 -1.37 -16.49 1.40
C GLY A 130 0.16 -16.39 1.62
N GLY A 131 0.56 -16.21 2.88
CA GLY A 131 1.98 -16.23 3.28
C GLY A 131 2.59 -14.87 3.64
N LEU A 132 1.89 -13.76 3.43
CA LEU A 132 2.35 -12.41 3.83
C LEU A 132 1.23 -11.65 4.56
N PRO A 133 0.87 -12.05 5.81
CA PRO A 133 -0.16 -11.38 6.58
C PRO A 133 0.24 -9.93 6.88
N LEU A 134 -0.77 -9.09 7.06
CA LEU A 134 -0.58 -7.69 7.45
C LEU A 134 -0.28 -7.53 8.95
N ASP A 135 -0.33 -8.61 9.72
CA ASP A 135 -0.14 -8.61 11.19
C ASP A 135 -0.98 -7.50 11.85
N TYR A 136 -2.25 -7.42 11.43
CA TYR A 136 -3.14 -6.37 11.87
C TYR A 136 -3.54 -6.55 13.33
N GLU A 137 -3.41 -5.47 14.11
CA GLU A 137 -3.83 -5.39 15.49
C GLU A 137 -4.52 -4.04 15.74
N ARG A 138 -5.62 -4.05 16.49
CA ARG A 138 -6.24 -2.81 16.97
C ARG A 138 -5.87 -2.57 18.42
N VAL A 139 -5.14 -1.47 18.65
CA VAL A 139 -4.67 -1.07 19.97
C VAL A 139 -5.61 -0.01 20.55
N PRO A 140 -6.16 -0.20 21.76
CA PRO A 140 -6.97 0.81 22.45
C PRO A 140 -6.21 2.12 22.67
N ALA A 141 -6.93 3.25 22.69
CA ALA A 141 -6.33 4.58 22.83
C ALA A 141 -5.37 4.70 24.02
N GLU A 142 -5.75 4.16 25.17
CA GLU A 142 -4.93 4.22 26.39
C GLU A 142 -3.57 3.54 26.23
N ALA A 143 -3.54 2.36 25.61
CA ALA A 143 -2.31 1.63 25.34
C ALA A 143 -1.49 2.32 24.24
N ALA A 144 -2.16 2.82 23.20
CA ALA A 144 -1.53 3.51 22.11
C ALA A 144 -0.81 4.81 22.55
N LEU A 145 -1.42 5.61 23.42
CA LEU A 145 -0.85 6.87 23.93
C LEU A 145 0.41 6.66 24.80
N ARG A 146 0.64 5.46 25.27
CA ARG A 146 1.88 5.10 25.97
C ARG A 146 3.05 4.83 25.02
N MET A 147 2.76 4.66 23.71
CA MET A 147 3.78 4.42 22.72
C MET A 147 4.52 5.71 22.35
N PRO A 148 5.86 5.73 22.32
CA PRO A 148 6.63 6.93 22.02
C PRO A 148 6.28 7.56 20.67
N LEU A 149 5.95 6.73 19.66
CA LEU A 149 5.59 7.16 18.31
C LEU A 149 4.29 7.96 18.22
N LEU A 150 3.40 7.84 19.22
CA LEU A 150 2.07 8.44 19.19
C LEU A 150 1.94 9.68 20.11
N ARG A 151 3.05 10.13 20.68
CA ARG A 151 3.10 11.35 21.53
C ARG A 151 2.78 12.64 20.75
N TRP A 152 2.83 12.61 19.44
CA TRP A 152 2.53 13.74 18.58
C TRP A 152 1.02 13.96 18.35
N ILE A 153 0.16 13.05 18.80
CA ILE A 153 -1.30 13.21 18.69
C ILE A 153 -1.72 14.43 19.51
N ARG A 154 -2.21 15.46 18.81
CA ARG A 154 -2.55 16.76 19.43
C ARG A 154 -3.78 16.70 20.33
N ASP A 155 -4.72 15.82 19.99
CA ASP A 155 -5.95 15.62 20.73
C ASP A 155 -6.11 14.14 21.14
N PRO A 156 -5.50 13.74 22.27
CA PRO A 156 -5.57 12.37 22.77
C PRO A 156 -6.99 11.94 23.16
N GLN A 157 -7.86 12.90 23.52
CA GLN A 157 -9.23 12.59 24.00
C GLN A 157 -10.14 12.17 22.83
N SER A 158 -9.88 12.64 21.64
CA SER A 158 -10.61 12.25 20.42
C SER A 158 -10.15 10.91 19.85
N LEU A 159 -9.01 10.36 20.31
CA LEU A 159 -8.53 9.07 19.83
C LEU A 159 -9.45 7.95 20.29
N GLU A 160 -9.95 7.13 19.36
CA GLU A 160 -10.72 5.92 19.64
C GLU A 160 -9.80 4.71 19.82
N SER A 161 -8.94 4.50 18.86
CA SER A 161 -7.97 3.41 18.81
C SER A 161 -6.91 3.65 17.73
N VAL A 162 -5.93 2.79 17.66
CA VAL A 162 -4.92 2.80 16.59
C VAL A 162 -4.90 1.44 15.92
N ALA A 163 -5.03 1.43 14.60
CA ALA A 163 -4.77 0.26 13.79
C ALA A 163 -3.27 0.15 13.54
N MET A 164 -2.67 -0.93 14.00
CA MET A 164 -1.28 -1.27 13.72
C MET A 164 -1.24 -2.41 12.73
N TYR A 165 -0.39 -2.31 11.73
CA TYR A 165 -0.22 -3.34 10.71
C TYR A 165 1.19 -3.29 10.13
N ARG A 166 1.55 -4.32 9.37
CA ARG A 166 2.89 -4.51 8.82
C ARG A 166 2.88 -4.47 7.30
N GLU A 167 3.74 -3.67 6.73
CA GLU A 167 3.96 -3.58 5.28
C GLU A 167 5.44 -3.71 4.91
#